data_db613d6148392eb5640a5f43f78a4284
#
_entry.id   db613d6148392eb5640a5f43f78a4284
#
_cell.length_a   1.000
_cell.length_b   1.000
_cell.length_c   1.000
_cell.angle_alpha   90.00
_cell.angle_beta   90.00
_cell.angle_gamma   90.00
#
_symmetry.space_group_name_H-M   'P 1'
#
loop_
_entity.id
_entity.type
_entity.pdbx_description
1 polymer ?
#
loop_
_entity_poly.entity_id
_entity_poly.type
_entity_poly.pdbx_seq_one_letter_code
_entity_poly.pdbx_strand_id
1 'polypeptide(L)'
;HNLDVLQGGATLEDVKVVGGDVRYGIYSLISEVSCNDGNCLKKEDLEKVAAETDPAELGAPEWALDAINKRGNDPKRIEGLIAPGQYVLDPNMEAKDILKDLITRSTKRYNETNIEERAQAIGLSPYELLTSASLVEREAPAGEFDKVARVILNRLDEPMRLEFDSTVNYGLEDVELATTDEARGEKTPWNTYAKEGLPDTPIASPSDDAIKAMEQP
;
A
#
# COMPACT_ATOMS: atom_id res chain seq x y z
N HIS A 1 -22.96 -1.75 -5.98
CA HIS A 1 -22.32 -2.90 -6.56
C HIS A 1 -20.99 -3.21 -5.90
N ASN A 2 -20.68 -4.47 -5.79
CA ASN A 2 -19.53 -4.94 -5.03
C ASN A 2 -18.24 -4.68 -5.78
N LEU A 3 -17.37 -3.91 -5.19
CA LEU A 3 -15.95 -4.05 -5.46
C LEU A 3 -15.55 -5.36 -4.78
N ASP A 4 -15.11 -6.32 -5.56
CA ASP A 4 -14.70 -7.61 -5.03
C ASP A 4 -13.68 -7.44 -3.90
N VAL A 5 -13.72 -8.37 -2.97
CA VAL A 5 -12.88 -8.35 -1.76
C VAL A 5 -11.45 -8.00 -2.12
N LEU A 6 -11.02 -6.82 -1.72
CA LEU A 6 -9.61 -6.44 -1.80
C LEU A 6 -8.84 -7.30 -0.81
N GLN A 7 -7.94 -8.11 -1.33
CA GLN A 7 -7.13 -9.00 -0.52
C GLN A 7 -5.86 -8.29 -0.03
N GLY A 8 -5.25 -8.83 1.01
CA GLY A 8 -3.91 -8.40 1.42
C GLY A 8 -2.94 -8.51 0.24
N GLY A 9 -2.11 -7.50 0.05
CA GLY A 9 -1.20 -7.39 -1.08
C GLY A 9 -1.75 -6.65 -2.30
N ALA A 10 -2.99 -6.19 -2.30
CA ALA A 10 -3.53 -5.35 -3.36
C ALA A 10 -2.74 -4.05 -3.50
N THR A 11 -2.54 -3.60 -4.73
CA THR A 11 -1.84 -2.34 -5.05
C THR A 11 -2.78 -1.38 -5.78
N LEU A 12 -2.48 -0.08 -5.71
CA LEU A 12 -3.28 0.94 -6.43
C LEU A 12 -3.18 0.73 -7.95
N GLU A 13 -1.96 0.61 -8.45
CA GLU A 13 -1.66 0.42 -9.87
C GLU A 13 -1.60 -1.05 -10.24
N ASP A 14 -1.78 -1.33 -11.54
CA ASP A 14 -1.59 -2.66 -12.08
C ASP A 14 -0.12 -3.07 -12.01
N VAL A 15 0.13 -4.36 -11.84
CA VAL A 15 1.49 -4.90 -11.76
C VAL A 15 1.63 -6.04 -12.76
N LYS A 16 2.71 -6.00 -13.54
CA LYS A 16 3.10 -7.12 -14.39
C LYS A 16 3.67 -8.23 -13.53
N VAL A 17 3.15 -9.43 -13.69
CA VAL A 17 3.67 -10.61 -13.01
C VAL A 17 4.55 -11.43 -13.96
N VAL A 18 5.35 -12.31 -13.38
CA VAL A 18 6.21 -13.23 -14.13
C VAL A 18 5.35 -14.04 -15.11
N GLY A 19 5.76 -14.07 -16.39
CA GLY A 19 5.00 -14.73 -17.44
C GLY A 19 4.19 -13.79 -18.33
N GLY A 20 4.20 -12.49 -18.06
CA GLY A 20 3.56 -11.46 -18.88
C GLY A 20 2.11 -11.16 -18.55
N ASP A 21 1.53 -11.84 -17.55
CA ASP A 21 0.19 -11.53 -17.07
C ASP A 21 0.18 -10.23 -16.26
N VAL A 22 -0.98 -9.61 -16.16
CA VAL A 22 -1.19 -8.40 -15.38
C VAL A 22 -2.05 -8.71 -14.17
N ARG A 23 -1.56 -8.32 -12.98
CA ARG A 23 -2.38 -8.30 -11.78
C ARG A 23 -3.00 -6.92 -11.66
N TYR A 24 -4.33 -6.86 -11.78
CA TYR A 24 -5.04 -5.59 -11.75
C TYR A 24 -5.02 -4.96 -10.37
N GLY A 25 -4.74 -3.65 -10.35
CA GLY A 25 -4.76 -2.83 -9.15
C GLY A 25 -6.15 -2.32 -8.80
N ILE A 26 -6.22 -1.61 -7.69
CA ILE A 26 -7.47 -1.07 -7.14
C ILE A 26 -8.14 -0.10 -8.13
N TYR A 27 -7.36 0.76 -8.79
CA TYR A 27 -7.90 1.71 -9.74
C TYR A 27 -8.57 1.03 -10.93
N SER A 28 -7.95 -0.02 -11.48
CA SER A 28 -8.54 -0.80 -12.56
C SER A 28 -9.79 -1.55 -12.14
N LEU A 29 -9.82 -2.08 -10.92
CA LEU A 29 -11.00 -2.76 -10.38
C LEU A 29 -12.18 -1.79 -10.17
N ILE A 30 -11.92 -0.58 -9.69
CA ILE A 30 -12.95 0.46 -9.57
C ILE A 30 -13.48 0.83 -10.95
N SER A 31 -12.60 1.02 -11.92
CA SER A 31 -12.97 1.32 -13.31
C SER A 31 -13.88 0.25 -13.90
N GLU A 32 -13.52 -1.02 -13.74
CA GLU A 32 -14.30 -2.15 -14.24
C GLU A 32 -15.70 -2.21 -13.61
N VAL A 33 -15.78 -2.11 -12.29
CA VAL A 33 -17.06 -2.13 -11.56
C VAL A 33 -17.95 -0.96 -11.98
N SER A 34 -17.38 0.25 -12.10
CA SER A 34 -18.15 1.43 -12.53
C SER A 34 -18.65 1.31 -13.96
N CYS A 35 -17.88 0.70 -14.85
CA CYS A 35 -18.30 0.47 -16.23
C CYS A 35 -19.47 -0.48 -16.34
N ASN A 36 -19.53 -1.51 -15.50
CA ASN A 36 -20.63 -2.46 -15.45
C ASN A 36 -21.94 -1.78 -15.07
N ASP A 37 -21.88 -0.69 -14.33
CA ASP A 37 -23.05 0.10 -13.89
C ASP A 37 -23.37 1.28 -14.82
N GLY A 38 -22.65 1.41 -15.93
CA GLY A 38 -22.90 2.45 -16.92
C GLY A 38 -22.23 3.80 -16.65
N ASN A 39 -21.57 3.97 -15.51
CA ASN A 39 -20.79 5.16 -15.16
C ASN A 39 -19.31 4.85 -15.22
N CYS A 40 -18.78 4.74 -16.41
CA CYS A 40 -17.43 4.23 -16.67
C CYS A 40 -16.35 5.24 -16.22
N LEU A 41 -15.90 5.13 -14.98
CA LEU A 41 -14.77 5.91 -14.47
C LEU A 41 -13.47 5.41 -15.10
N LYS A 42 -12.65 6.34 -15.50
CA LYS A 42 -11.34 6.01 -16.07
C LYS A 42 -10.31 5.89 -14.96
N LYS A 43 -9.40 4.94 -15.11
CA LYS A 43 -8.25 4.77 -14.21
C LYS A 43 -7.47 6.09 -14.06
N GLU A 44 -7.27 6.81 -15.15
CA GLU A 44 -6.55 8.09 -15.18
C GLU A 44 -7.23 9.16 -14.32
N ASP A 45 -8.55 9.15 -14.21
CA ASP A 45 -9.29 10.07 -13.34
C ASP A 45 -9.06 9.75 -11.87
N LEU A 46 -8.98 8.48 -11.51
CA LEU A 46 -8.64 8.03 -10.16
C LEU A 46 -7.21 8.40 -9.78
N GLU A 47 -6.25 8.16 -10.69
CA GLU A 47 -4.86 8.55 -10.49
C GLU A 47 -4.70 10.06 -10.28
N LYS A 48 -5.42 10.86 -11.06
CA LYS A 48 -5.41 12.32 -10.94
C LYS A 48 -5.97 12.78 -9.60
N VAL A 49 -7.08 12.20 -9.16
CA VAL A 49 -7.67 12.50 -7.83
C VAL A 49 -6.68 12.17 -6.73
N ALA A 50 -6.04 11.00 -6.80
CA ALA A 50 -5.05 10.58 -5.81
C ALA A 50 -3.85 11.53 -5.76
N ALA A 51 -3.40 12.01 -6.91
CA ALA A 51 -2.23 12.88 -7.03
C ALA A 51 -2.51 14.34 -6.63
N GLU A 52 -3.68 14.86 -6.96
CA GLU A 52 -3.99 16.29 -6.89
C GLU A 52 -4.92 16.71 -5.74
N THR A 53 -5.67 15.77 -5.15
CA THR A 53 -6.59 16.10 -4.07
C THR A 53 -5.85 16.11 -2.72
N ASP A 54 -6.16 17.08 -1.87
CA ASP A 54 -5.61 17.12 -0.51
C ASP A 54 -5.91 15.79 0.20
N PRO A 55 -4.88 15.10 0.72
CA PRO A 55 -5.08 13.83 1.41
C PRO A 55 -6.06 13.90 2.57
N ALA A 56 -6.08 15.00 3.31
CA ALA A 56 -7.04 15.19 4.40
C ALA A 56 -8.47 15.22 3.88
N GLU A 57 -8.70 15.83 2.73
CA GLU A 57 -10.01 15.87 2.07
C GLU A 57 -10.45 14.48 1.61
N LEU A 58 -9.52 13.61 1.24
CA LEU A 58 -9.80 12.22 0.90
C LEU A 58 -10.07 11.34 2.13
N GLY A 59 -9.96 11.88 3.33
CA GLY A 59 -10.18 11.12 4.56
C GLY A 59 -8.97 10.35 5.05
N ALA A 60 -7.77 10.66 4.56
CA ALA A 60 -6.54 10.05 5.03
C ALA A 60 -6.37 10.29 6.54
N PRO A 61 -5.84 9.31 7.28
CA PRO A 61 -5.63 9.49 8.71
C PRO A 61 -4.57 10.56 8.98
N GLU A 62 -4.75 11.30 10.07
CA GLU A 62 -3.84 12.38 10.45
C GLU A 62 -2.39 11.91 10.56
N TRP A 63 -2.19 10.69 11.10
CA TRP A 63 -0.87 10.09 11.26
C TRP A 63 -0.16 9.75 9.94
N ALA A 64 -0.83 9.85 8.79
CA ALA A 64 -0.26 9.60 7.47
C ALA A 64 -0.04 10.87 6.64
N LEU A 65 -0.61 12.02 7.04
CA LEU A 65 -0.64 13.22 6.20
C LEU A 65 0.75 13.75 5.81
N ASP A 66 1.68 13.82 6.75
CA ASP A 66 3.03 14.33 6.47
C ASP A 66 3.76 13.45 5.43
N ALA A 67 3.67 12.14 5.60
CA ALA A 67 4.32 11.19 4.69
C ALA A 67 3.70 11.26 3.29
N ILE A 68 2.38 11.36 3.20
CA ILE A 68 1.67 11.48 1.92
C ILE A 68 2.06 12.78 1.22
N ASN A 69 2.04 13.89 1.94
CA ASN A 69 2.36 15.20 1.37
C ASN A 69 3.80 15.30 0.87
N LYS A 70 4.74 14.59 1.49
CA LYS A 70 6.13 14.51 1.01
C LYS A 70 6.26 13.89 -0.37
N ARG A 71 5.29 13.11 -0.80
CA ARG A 71 5.28 12.49 -2.13
C ARG A 71 4.79 13.43 -3.24
N GLY A 72 4.40 14.67 -2.91
CA GLY A 72 3.92 15.63 -3.90
C GLY A 72 2.71 15.13 -4.65
N ASN A 73 2.74 15.15 -5.98
CA ASN A 73 1.63 14.76 -6.86
C ASN A 73 1.76 13.32 -7.38
N ASP A 74 2.42 12.45 -6.63
CA ASP A 74 2.55 11.04 -7.01
C ASP A 74 1.21 10.31 -6.75
N PRO A 75 0.58 9.68 -7.76
CA PRO A 75 -0.67 8.94 -7.55
C PRO A 75 -0.52 7.71 -6.65
N LYS A 76 0.70 7.26 -6.39
CA LYS A 76 1.01 6.18 -5.44
C LYS A 76 1.08 6.65 -3.99
N ARG A 77 0.99 7.95 -3.73
CA ARG A 77 1.14 8.53 -2.39
C ARG A 77 0.10 8.03 -1.38
N ILE A 78 -1.02 7.50 -1.84
CA ILE A 78 -2.07 6.94 -0.97
C ILE A 78 -2.01 5.42 -0.86
N GLU A 79 -0.93 4.78 -1.33
CA GLU A 79 -0.77 3.33 -1.22
C GLU A 79 -0.87 2.85 0.23
N GLY A 80 -1.62 1.77 0.44
CA GLY A 80 -1.84 1.20 1.76
C GLY A 80 -2.99 1.83 2.55
N LEU A 81 -3.55 2.94 2.10
CA LEU A 81 -4.63 3.63 2.81
C LEU A 81 -6.01 3.01 2.55
N ILE A 82 -6.16 2.21 1.52
CA ILE A 82 -7.37 1.43 1.28
C ILE A 82 -7.13 0.03 1.81
N ALA A 83 -7.71 -0.25 2.98
CA ALA A 83 -7.51 -1.53 3.66
C ALA A 83 -8.15 -2.69 2.88
N PRO A 84 -7.61 -3.91 2.99
CA PRO A 84 -8.27 -5.09 2.45
C PRO A 84 -9.68 -5.24 3.05
N GLY A 85 -10.60 -5.73 2.25
CA GLY A 85 -11.98 -5.94 2.69
C GLY A 85 -12.97 -5.88 1.55
N GLN A 86 -14.23 -6.03 1.88
CA GLN A 86 -15.33 -5.95 0.94
C GLN A 86 -15.93 -4.55 0.97
N TYR A 87 -16.07 -3.93 -0.19
CA TYR A 87 -16.65 -2.61 -0.35
C TYR A 87 -17.83 -2.66 -1.31
N VAL A 88 -18.84 -1.86 -1.02
CA VAL A 88 -19.97 -1.63 -1.92
C VAL A 88 -19.83 -0.23 -2.48
N LEU A 89 -19.73 -0.10 -3.80
CA LEU A 89 -19.59 1.19 -4.47
C LEU A 89 -20.96 1.69 -4.94
N ASP A 90 -21.20 2.99 -4.73
CA ASP A 90 -22.34 3.67 -5.34
C ASP A 90 -22.00 3.95 -6.82
N PRO A 91 -22.78 3.40 -7.78
CA PRO A 91 -22.48 3.54 -9.21
C PRO A 91 -22.59 4.99 -9.72
N ASN A 92 -23.18 5.89 -8.95
CA ASN A 92 -23.35 7.30 -9.33
C ASN A 92 -22.25 8.22 -8.78
N MET A 93 -21.30 7.68 -8.01
CA MET A 93 -20.21 8.47 -7.44
C MET A 93 -19.17 8.83 -8.50
N GLU A 94 -18.62 10.04 -8.36
CA GLU A 94 -17.44 10.45 -9.11
C GLU A 94 -16.17 9.84 -8.50
N ALA A 95 -15.05 9.90 -9.24
CA ALA A 95 -13.77 9.32 -8.81
C ALA A 95 -13.33 9.80 -7.42
N LYS A 96 -13.46 11.10 -7.15
CA LYS A 96 -13.11 11.69 -5.86
C LYS A 96 -13.94 11.11 -4.71
N ASP A 97 -15.25 10.97 -4.92
CA ASP A 97 -16.16 10.47 -3.89
C ASP A 97 -15.90 9.00 -3.58
N ILE A 98 -15.58 8.21 -4.59
CA ILE A 98 -15.23 6.79 -4.40
C ILE A 98 -13.95 6.65 -3.59
N LEU A 99 -12.88 7.34 -3.96
CA LEU A 99 -11.63 7.28 -3.22
C LEU A 99 -11.79 7.78 -1.79
N LYS A 100 -12.53 8.88 -1.61
CA LYS A 100 -12.83 9.40 -0.28
C LYS A 100 -13.60 8.39 0.57
N ASP A 101 -14.59 7.71 0.00
CA ASP A 101 -15.37 6.69 0.71
C ASP A 101 -14.47 5.52 1.15
N LEU A 102 -13.68 4.97 0.24
CA LEU A 102 -12.79 3.85 0.54
C LEU A 102 -11.73 4.19 1.58
N ILE A 103 -11.10 5.35 1.45
CA ILE A 103 -10.06 5.80 2.38
C ILE A 103 -10.67 6.14 3.75
N THR A 104 -11.80 6.83 3.78
CA THR A 104 -12.47 7.18 5.04
C THR A 104 -12.88 5.93 5.84
N ARG A 105 -13.43 4.94 5.18
CA ARG A 105 -13.79 3.65 5.81
C ARG A 105 -12.56 2.92 6.33
N SER A 106 -11.48 2.93 5.57
CA SER A 106 -10.22 2.32 5.97
C SER A 106 -9.58 3.02 7.16
N THR A 107 -9.55 4.35 7.14
CA THR A 107 -9.05 5.18 8.25
C THR A 107 -9.81 4.89 9.54
N LYS A 108 -11.14 4.84 9.48
CA LYS A 108 -11.98 4.50 10.62
C LYS A 108 -11.61 3.13 11.18
N ARG A 109 -11.45 2.14 10.31
CA ARG A 109 -11.09 0.78 10.69
C ARG A 109 -9.71 0.71 11.36
N TYR A 110 -8.70 1.37 10.80
CA TYR A 110 -7.37 1.44 11.40
C TYR A 110 -7.42 2.09 12.79
N ASN A 111 -8.12 3.22 12.93
CA ASN A 111 -8.21 3.92 14.21
C ASN A 111 -9.01 3.12 15.26
N GLU A 112 -10.08 2.45 14.87
CA GLU A 112 -10.87 1.59 15.74
C GLU A 112 -10.09 0.36 16.26
N THR A 113 -9.12 -0.11 15.49
CA THR A 113 -8.22 -1.20 15.91
C THR A 113 -7.00 -0.71 16.71
N ASN A 114 -6.98 0.56 17.13
CA ASN A 114 -5.92 1.16 17.94
C ASN A 114 -4.53 1.09 17.32
N ILE A 115 -4.43 1.40 16.02
CA ILE A 115 -3.15 1.32 15.29
C ILE A 115 -2.07 2.20 15.91
N GLU A 116 -2.42 3.35 16.49
CA GLU A 116 -1.46 4.26 17.12
C GLU A 116 -0.79 3.61 18.34
N GLU A 117 -1.58 3.00 19.23
CA GLU A 117 -1.05 2.31 20.41
C GLU A 117 -0.25 1.07 20.03
N ARG A 118 -0.73 0.31 19.04
CA ARG A 118 -0.06 -0.90 18.56
C ARG A 118 1.30 -0.58 17.95
N ALA A 119 1.40 0.48 17.17
CA ALA A 119 2.67 0.94 16.59
C ALA A 119 3.62 1.41 17.71
N GLN A 120 3.15 2.22 18.62
CA GLN A 120 3.96 2.74 19.73
C GLN A 120 4.56 1.60 20.57
N ALA A 121 3.81 0.52 20.80
CA ALA A 121 4.27 -0.63 21.55
C ALA A 121 5.51 -1.31 20.96
N ILE A 122 5.75 -1.16 19.66
CA ILE A 122 6.93 -1.72 18.98
C ILE A 122 7.91 -0.64 18.49
N GLY A 123 7.75 0.60 18.96
CA GLY A 123 8.66 1.70 18.66
C GLY A 123 8.51 2.31 17.27
N LEU A 124 7.37 2.10 16.63
CA LEU A 124 7.07 2.63 15.30
C LEU A 124 5.94 3.67 15.35
N SER A 125 5.90 4.56 14.36
CA SER A 125 4.70 5.35 14.10
C SER A 125 3.63 4.48 13.42
N PRO A 126 2.34 4.88 13.44
CA PRO A 126 1.30 4.14 12.72
C PRO A 126 1.60 3.95 11.24
N TYR A 127 2.13 4.99 10.59
CA TYR A 127 2.49 4.91 9.17
C TYR A 127 3.64 3.95 8.92
N GLU A 128 4.64 3.94 9.81
CA GLU A 128 5.75 2.99 9.74
C GLU A 128 5.28 1.55 9.97
N LEU A 129 4.32 1.34 10.88
CA LEU A 129 3.71 0.02 11.07
C LEU A 129 3.00 -0.45 9.80
N LEU A 130 2.20 0.41 9.20
CA LEU A 130 1.48 0.10 7.96
C LEU A 130 2.46 -0.22 6.82
N THR A 131 3.51 0.58 6.68
CA THR A 131 4.55 0.38 5.66
C THR A 131 5.28 -0.95 5.89
N SER A 132 5.70 -1.23 7.12
CA SER A 132 6.37 -2.48 7.49
C SER A 132 5.48 -3.70 7.23
N ALA A 133 4.20 -3.62 7.59
CA ALA A 133 3.25 -4.70 7.34
C ALA A 133 3.07 -4.96 5.85
N SER A 134 3.13 -3.93 5.01
CA SER A 134 3.08 -4.10 3.55
C SER A 134 4.28 -4.87 3.02
N LEU A 135 5.46 -4.69 3.62
CA LEU A 135 6.65 -5.47 3.28
C LEU A 135 6.48 -6.94 3.68
N VAL A 136 5.96 -7.19 4.88
CA VAL A 136 5.65 -8.55 5.34
C VAL A 136 4.71 -9.23 4.35
N GLU A 137 3.65 -8.55 3.96
CA GLU A 137 2.65 -9.07 3.02
C GLU A 137 3.27 -9.49 1.68
N ARG A 138 4.21 -8.70 1.17
CA ARG A 138 4.81 -8.93 -0.15
C ARG A 138 5.99 -9.89 -0.14
N GLU A 139 6.73 -9.97 0.96
CA GLU A 139 7.96 -10.76 1.05
C GLU A 139 7.74 -12.15 1.65
N ALA A 140 6.83 -12.27 2.61
CA ALA A 140 6.72 -13.49 3.39
C ALA A 140 5.91 -14.57 2.66
N PRO A 141 6.40 -15.81 2.63
CA PRO A 141 5.58 -16.96 2.28
C PRO A 141 4.44 -17.13 3.29
N ALA A 142 3.37 -17.80 2.86
CA ALA A 142 2.26 -18.12 3.74
C ALA A 142 2.75 -18.86 5.00
N GLY A 143 2.33 -18.38 6.17
CA GLY A 143 2.71 -18.95 7.46
C GLY A 143 4.07 -18.50 8.01
N GLU A 144 4.77 -17.58 7.32
CA GLU A 144 6.07 -17.08 7.77
C GLU A 144 6.11 -15.57 8.00
N PHE A 145 4.96 -14.95 8.18
CA PHE A 145 4.86 -13.50 8.38
C PHE A 145 5.67 -13.02 9.59
N ASP A 146 5.63 -13.76 10.68
CA ASP A 146 6.36 -13.47 11.92
C ASP A 146 7.88 -13.42 11.71
N LYS A 147 8.41 -14.32 10.89
CA LYS A 147 9.85 -14.36 10.59
C LYS A 147 10.32 -13.14 9.82
N VAL A 148 9.58 -12.74 8.79
CA VAL A 148 9.90 -11.54 8.01
C VAL A 148 9.74 -10.29 8.87
N ALA A 149 8.70 -10.23 9.68
CA ALA A 149 8.50 -9.13 10.63
C ALA A 149 9.69 -8.99 11.59
N ARG A 150 10.23 -10.09 12.10
CA ARG A 150 11.41 -10.08 12.95
C ARG A 150 12.65 -9.53 12.21
N VAL A 151 12.85 -9.94 10.96
CA VAL A 151 13.96 -9.42 10.14
C VAL A 151 13.84 -7.92 9.97
N ILE A 152 12.64 -7.42 9.69
CA ILE A 152 12.39 -5.98 9.51
C ILE A 152 12.77 -5.22 10.79
N LEU A 153 12.25 -5.63 11.94
CA LEU A 153 12.52 -4.95 13.21
C LEU A 153 14.01 -4.99 13.55
N ASN A 154 14.68 -6.12 13.36
CA ASN A 154 16.11 -6.23 13.61
C ASN A 154 16.92 -5.28 12.73
N ARG A 155 16.60 -5.19 11.45
CA ARG A 155 17.31 -4.32 10.50
C ARG A 155 16.99 -2.85 10.71
N LEU A 156 15.81 -2.51 11.22
CA LEU A 156 15.47 -1.12 11.57
C LEU A 156 16.20 -0.66 12.84
N ASP A 157 16.43 -1.56 13.81
CA ASP A 157 17.16 -1.27 15.04
C ASP A 157 18.67 -1.11 14.80
N GLU A 158 19.19 -1.77 13.79
CA GLU A 158 20.58 -1.66 13.37
C GLU A 158 20.67 -0.75 12.13
N PRO A 159 21.82 -0.10 11.87
CA PRO A 159 21.98 0.71 10.67
C PRO A 159 22.17 -0.20 9.43
N MET A 160 21.17 -1.01 9.14
CA MET A 160 21.14 -1.94 8.00
C MET A 160 20.05 -1.57 7.02
N ARG A 161 20.34 -1.75 5.73
CA ARG A 161 19.34 -1.66 4.68
C ARG A 161 18.43 -2.88 4.74
N LEU A 162 17.14 -2.70 4.41
CA LEU A 162 16.20 -3.80 4.43
C LEU A 162 16.43 -4.80 3.29
N GLU A 163 16.82 -4.31 2.12
CA GLU A 163 17.20 -5.12 0.95
C GLU A 163 16.11 -6.11 0.50
N PHE A 164 14.90 -5.61 0.30
CA PHE A 164 13.77 -6.41 -0.19
C PHE A 164 13.52 -6.19 -1.68
N ASP A 165 13.46 -7.28 -2.44
CA ASP A 165 13.17 -7.25 -3.87
C ASP A 165 11.79 -6.64 -4.18
N SER A 166 10.80 -6.86 -3.33
CA SER A 166 9.46 -6.27 -3.48
C SER A 166 9.50 -4.75 -3.57
N THR A 167 10.40 -4.10 -2.86
CA THR A 167 10.54 -2.64 -2.88
C THR A 167 11.17 -2.14 -4.17
N VAL A 168 12.07 -2.92 -4.76
CA VAL A 168 12.65 -2.64 -6.08
C VAL A 168 11.56 -2.74 -7.14
N ASN A 169 10.84 -3.85 -7.14
CA ASN A 169 9.76 -4.12 -8.10
C ASN A 169 8.66 -3.06 -8.03
N TYR A 170 8.27 -2.64 -6.84
CA TYR A 170 7.25 -1.60 -6.67
C TYR A 170 7.68 -0.28 -7.31
N GLY A 171 8.91 0.13 -7.09
CA GLY A 171 9.43 1.38 -7.64
C GLY A 171 9.59 1.36 -9.16
N LEU A 172 9.86 0.20 -9.74
CA LEU A 172 10.01 0.00 -11.19
C LEU A 172 8.72 -0.45 -11.88
N GLU A 173 7.65 -0.67 -11.11
CA GLU A 173 6.35 -1.17 -11.59
C GLU A 173 6.42 -2.53 -12.29
N ASP A 174 7.37 -3.35 -11.87
CA ASP A 174 7.58 -4.69 -12.42
C ASP A 174 7.58 -5.73 -11.30
N VAL A 175 7.45 -7.01 -11.65
CA VAL A 175 7.57 -8.11 -10.69
C VAL A 175 8.55 -9.14 -11.23
N GLU A 176 9.70 -9.19 -10.60
CA GLU A 176 10.70 -10.21 -10.83
C GLU A 176 10.90 -11.03 -9.55
N LEU A 177 11.07 -12.35 -9.70
CA LEU A 177 11.34 -13.22 -8.55
C LEU A 177 12.69 -12.91 -7.92
N ALA A 178 13.64 -12.51 -8.75
CA ALA A 178 14.97 -12.07 -8.29
C ALA A 178 15.36 -10.84 -9.09
N THR A 179 15.60 -9.73 -8.40
CA THR A 179 16.01 -8.50 -9.05
C THR A 179 17.46 -8.55 -9.50
N THR A 180 17.75 -7.86 -10.60
CA THR A 180 19.11 -7.73 -11.12
C THR A 180 19.92 -6.71 -10.32
N ASP A 181 21.25 -6.79 -10.39
CA ASP A 181 22.13 -5.79 -9.76
C ASP A 181 21.86 -4.39 -10.29
N GLU A 182 21.55 -4.26 -11.57
CA GLU A 182 21.18 -2.99 -12.19
C GLU A 182 19.89 -2.42 -11.57
N ALA A 183 18.85 -3.25 -11.44
CA ALA A 183 17.59 -2.84 -10.83
C ALA A 183 17.76 -2.44 -9.35
N ARG A 184 18.60 -3.18 -8.62
CA ARG A 184 18.92 -2.86 -7.21
C ARG A 184 19.72 -1.57 -7.04
N GLY A 185 20.38 -1.12 -8.08
CA GLY A 185 21.09 0.14 -8.10
C GLY A 185 20.21 1.36 -8.40
N GLU A 186 18.99 1.17 -8.87
CA GLU A 186 18.07 2.26 -9.19
C GLU A 186 17.60 2.99 -7.93
N LYS A 187 17.76 4.32 -7.94
CA LYS A 187 17.37 5.17 -6.81
C LYS A 187 15.91 5.57 -6.93
N THR A 188 15.03 4.79 -6.34
CA THR A 188 13.61 5.14 -6.20
C THR A 188 13.28 5.40 -4.73
N PRO A 189 12.17 6.08 -4.42
CA PRO A 189 11.73 6.29 -3.04
C PRO A 189 11.45 4.99 -2.27
N TRP A 190 11.31 3.88 -2.97
CA TRP A 190 10.95 2.58 -2.38
C TRP A 190 12.11 1.60 -2.27
N ASN A 191 13.15 1.72 -3.11
CA ASN A 191 14.23 0.75 -3.19
C ASN A 191 15.07 0.65 -1.92
N THR A 192 14.88 -0.41 -1.15
CA THR A 192 15.57 -0.65 0.11
C THR A 192 16.99 -1.22 -0.04
N TYR A 193 17.46 -1.49 -1.25
CA TYR A 193 18.88 -1.74 -1.53
C TYR A 193 19.65 -0.43 -1.66
N ALA A 194 18.99 0.65 -2.07
CA ALA A 194 19.63 1.94 -2.34
C ALA A 194 19.42 2.98 -1.24
N LYS A 195 18.56 2.71 -0.25
CA LYS A 195 18.30 3.61 0.88
C LYS A 195 18.23 2.82 2.19
N GLU A 196 18.54 3.49 3.28
CA GLU A 196 18.35 2.96 4.62
C GLU A 196 16.90 3.16 5.09
N GLY A 197 16.43 2.27 5.97
CA GLY A 197 15.11 2.34 6.55
C GLY A 197 13.99 1.90 5.62
N LEU A 198 12.78 2.28 5.99
CA LEU A 198 11.57 1.92 5.27
C LEU A 198 11.43 2.69 3.95
N PRO A 199 10.70 2.10 2.96
CA PRO A 199 10.28 2.88 1.80
C PRO A 199 9.40 4.05 2.21
N ASP A 200 9.30 5.05 1.33
CA ASP A 200 8.56 6.29 1.61
C ASP A 200 7.06 6.08 1.75
N THR A 201 6.52 5.02 1.18
CA THR A 201 5.11 4.63 1.33
C THR A 201 5.00 3.12 1.56
N PRO A 202 3.85 2.62 2.05
CA PRO A 202 3.52 1.21 1.88
C PRO A 202 3.63 0.80 0.41
N ILE A 203 3.89 -0.45 0.14
CA ILE A 203 3.99 -0.99 -1.23
C ILE A 203 2.79 -1.85 -1.62
N ALA A 204 1.84 -2.00 -0.73
CA ALA A 204 0.60 -2.73 -0.92
C ALA A 204 -0.35 -2.44 0.24
N SER A 205 -1.58 -2.91 0.14
CA SER A 205 -2.53 -2.92 1.27
C SER A 205 -2.23 -4.13 2.15
N PRO A 206 -1.73 -3.93 3.38
CA PRO A 206 -1.43 -5.07 4.23
C PRO A 206 -2.69 -5.67 4.86
N SER A 207 -2.71 -6.99 5.03
CA SER A 207 -3.74 -7.69 5.78
C SER A 207 -3.60 -7.45 7.28
N ASP A 208 -4.66 -7.73 8.03
CA ASP A 208 -4.61 -7.70 9.50
C ASP A 208 -3.57 -8.68 10.04
N ASP A 209 -3.38 -9.83 9.40
CA ASP A 209 -2.38 -10.82 9.79
C ASP A 209 -0.95 -10.28 9.63
N ALA A 210 -0.68 -9.53 8.58
CA ALA A 210 0.62 -8.89 8.38
C ALA A 210 0.88 -7.82 9.46
N ILE A 211 -0.14 -7.03 9.80
CA ILE A 211 -0.02 -6.02 10.87
C ILE A 211 0.23 -6.71 12.22
N LYS A 212 -0.52 -7.77 12.53
CA LYS A 212 -0.32 -8.56 13.76
C LYS A 212 1.05 -9.19 13.84
N ALA A 213 1.59 -9.66 12.71
CA ALA A 213 2.93 -10.23 12.67
C ALA A 213 4.00 -9.22 13.10
N MET A 214 3.84 -7.95 12.75
CA MET A 214 4.76 -6.89 13.20
C MET A 214 4.72 -6.68 14.71
N GLU A 215 3.59 -6.94 15.36
CA GLU A 215 3.45 -6.79 16.80
C GLU A 215 3.97 -8.00 17.58
N GLN A 216 3.98 -9.17 16.94
CA GLN A 216 4.39 -10.45 17.55
C GLN A 216 5.34 -11.21 16.62
N PRO A 217 6.48 -10.63 16.33
CA PRO A 217 7.45 -11.21 15.42
C PRO A 217 8.21 -12.40 16.01
#